data_d0c66391ea0da5548f5355103576d260
#
_entry.id   d0c66391ea0da5548f5355103576d260
#
_cell.length_a   1.000
_cell.length_b   1.000
_cell.length_c   1.000
_cell.angle_alpha   90.00
_cell.angle_beta   90.00
_cell.angle_gamma   90.00
#
_symmetry.space_group_name_H-M   'P 1'
#
loop_
_entity.id
_entity.type
_entity.pdbx_description
1 polymer ?
#
loop_
_entity_poly.entity_id
_entity_poly.type
_entity_poly.pdbx_seq_one_letter_code
_entity_poly.pdbx_strand_id
1 'polypeptide(L)'
;MTTLRFAIAALPCLFLRKPDVPWPLLIAISSTLFLGQFLAQAFAIAHGVPVGLSSVVVQSQALFTIAFAAIAFGEMPTRPQAIGVAIAALGLLMICGTVGYDFSVNAFAILMICPVSFAIGNLLLRQARAAPMFDLFAWLCLCAAVPLAVLTLISNGPQATWQALSHMSLTGFVCVLCLGGISTSIAYWLWGRLLRDHPAAQVVPFALLVPFVGSAASSIVFGERFG
;
A
#
# COMPACT_ATOMS: atom_id res chain seq x y z
N MET A 1 -12.67 -3.17 -7.48
CA MET A 1 -11.32 -3.64 -7.91
C MET A 1 -10.42 -4.02 -6.74
N THR A 2 -10.22 -3.17 -5.72
CA THR A 2 -9.33 -3.46 -4.57
C THR A 2 -9.73 -4.74 -3.83
N THR A 3 -11.01 -4.96 -3.58
CA THR A 3 -11.53 -6.18 -2.93
C THR A 3 -11.15 -7.45 -3.68
N LEU A 4 -11.36 -7.48 -5.00
CA LEU A 4 -11.01 -8.63 -5.85
C LEU A 4 -9.50 -8.87 -5.87
N ARG A 5 -8.70 -7.82 -5.91
CA ARG A 5 -7.24 -7.91 -5.85
C ARG A 5 -6.78 -8.65 -4.59
N PHE A 6 -7.31 -8.28 -3.42
CA PHE A 6 -6.96 -8.97 -2.17
C PHE A 6 -7.59 -10.35 -2.05
N ALA A 7 -8.80 -10.58 -2.58
CA ALA A 7 -9.41 -11.90 -2.62
C ALA A 7 -8.57 -12.89 -3.45
N ILE A 8 -8.07 -12.46 -4.61
CA ILE A 8 -7.18 -13.28 -5.45
C ILE A 8 -5.83 -13.51 -4.76
N ALA A 9 -5.24 -12.48 -4.16
CA ALA A 9 -3.99 -12.61 -3.42
C ALA A 9 -4.12 -13.52 -2.17
N ALA A 10 -5.34 -13.69 -1.65
CA ALA A 10 -5.63 -14.58 -0.54
C ALA A 10 -5.88 -16.05 -0.97
N LEU A 11 -6.09 -16.35 -2.26
CA LEU A 11 -6.38 -17.72 -2.72
C LEU A 11 -5.36 -18.77 -2.25
N PRO A 12 -4.05 -18.47 -2.16
CA PRO A 12 -3.09 -19.43 -1.62
C PRO A 12 -3.42 -19.91 -0.19
N CYS A 13 -4.17 -19.13 0.61
CA CYS A 13 -4.60 -19.56 1.95
C CYS A 13 -5.41 -20.85 1.96
N LEU A 14 -6.07 -21.21 0.84
CA LEU A 14 -6.81 -22.47 0.71
C LEU A 14 -5.89 -23.69 0.84
N PHE A 15 -4.61 -23.53 0.53
CA PHE A 15 -3.59 -24.59 0.51
C PHE A 15 -2.51 -24.40 1.57
N LEU A 16 -2.40 -23.18 2.15
CA LEU A 16 -1.37 -22.81 3.11
C LEU A 16 -1.92 -22.85 4.53
N ARG A 17 -1.14 -23.40 5.44
CA ARG A 17 -1.48 -23.34 6.86
C ARG A 17 -1.26 -21.93 7.39
N LYS A 18 -2.11 -21.53 8.34
CA LYS A 18 -1.92 -20.26 9.05
C LYS A 18 -0.54 -20.24 9.69
N PRO A 19 0.26 -19.18 9.46
CA PRO A 19 1.55 -19.03 10.12
C PRO A 19 1.35 -18.91 11.65
N ASP A 20 2.39 -19.27 12.40
CA ASP A 20 2.38 -19.18 13.85
C ASP A 20 2.54 -17.71 14.30
N VAL A 21 1.48 -16.94 14.03
CA VAL A 21 1.35 -15.53 14.37
C VAL A 21 -0.01 -15.35 15.03
N PRO A 22 -0.11 -14.68 16.19
CA PRO A 22 -1.38 -14.46 16.87
C PRO A 22 -2.34 -13.63 16.01
N TRP A 23 -3.63 -13.97 16.08
CA TRP A 23 -4.68 -13.29 15.32
C TRP A 23 -4.71 -11.77 15.49
N PRO A 24 -4.55 -11.23 16.73
CA PRO A 24 -4.52 -9.77 16.90
C PRO A 24 -3.41 -9.10 16.10
N LEU A 25 -2.22 -9.72 16.02
CA LEU A 25 -1.11 -9.18 15.25
C LEU A 25 -1.37 -9.27 13.73
N LEU A 26 -1.93 -10.39 13.24
CA LEU A 26 -2.33 -10.52 11.84
C LEU A 26 -3.35 -9.45 11.45
N ILE A 27 -4.38 -9.26 12.27
CA ILE A 27 -5.41 -8.25 12.01
C ILE A 27 -4.81 -6.84 12.08
N ALA A 28 -3.95 -6.55 13.05
CA ALA A 28 -3.30 -5.25 13.18
C ALA A 28 -2.40 -4.94 11.95
N ILE A 29 -1.59 -5.90 11.51
CA ILE A 29 -0.74 -5.73 10.31
C ILE A 29 -1.63 -5.52 9.07
N SER A 30 -2.64 -6.36 8.86
CA SER A 30 -3.54 -6.26 7.70
C SER A 30 -4.31 -4.94 7.70
N SER A 31 -4.83 -4.53 8.85
CA SER A 31 -5.57 -3.27 8.98
C SER A 31 -4.70 -2.05 8.70
N THR A 32 -3.45 -2.06 9.14
CA THR A 32 -2.54 -0.92 8.95
C THR A 32 -1.92 -0.90 7.56
N LEU A 33 -1.44 -2.03 7.04
CA LEU A 33 -0.83 -2.09 5.71
C LEU A 33 -1.84 -1.90 4.58
N PHE A 34 -3.07 -2.42 4.73
CA PHE A 34 -4.02 -2.47 3.64
C PHE A 34 -5.24 -1.59 3.90
N LEU A 35 -6.02 -1.86 4.96
CA LEU A 35 -7.29 -1.14 5.16
C LEU A 35 -7.06 0.36 5.41
N GLY A 36 -6.19 0.70 6.34
CA GLY A 36 -5.90 2.11 6.68
C GLY A 36 -5.40 2.89 5.48
N GLN A 37 -4.52 2.31 4.68
CA GLN A 37 -4.00 2.96 3.48
C GLN A 37 -5.10 3.12 2.42
N PHE A 38 -5.75 2.03 2.00
CA PHE A 38 -6.67 2.08 0.86
C PHE A 38 -7.97 2.80 1.17
N LEU A 39 -8.52 2.65 2.38
CA LEU A 39 -9.77 3.31 2.74
C LEU A 39 -9.59 4.80 2.94
N ALA A 40 -8.53 5.24 3.62
CA ALA A 40 -8.26 6.65 3.81
C ALA A 40 -7.96 7.35 2.47
N GLN A 41 -7.23 6.70 1.56
CA GLN A 41 -6.97 7.21 0.22
C GLN A 41 -8.26 7.33 -0.60
N ALA A 42 -9.08 6.28 -0.63
CA ALA A 42 -10.35 6.29 -1.34
C ALA A 42 -11.29 7.37 -0.80
N PHE A 43 -11.38 7.51 0.52
CA PHE A 43 -12.16 8.56 1.16
C PHE A 43 -11.67 9.95 0.78
N ALA A 44 -10.39 10.22 0.86
CA ALA A 44 -9.81 11.52 0.55
C ALA A 44 -10.07 11.93 -0.91
N ILE A 45 -9.89 11.00 -1.87
CA ILE A 45 -10.17 11.24 -3.29
C ILE A 45 -11.66 11.50 -3.51
N ALA A 46 -12.54 10.72 -2.88
CA ALA A 46 -14.00 10.92 -2.96
C ALA A 46 -14.45 12.28 -2.40
N HIS A 47 -13.67 12.90 -1.50
CA HIS A 47 -13.94 14.21 -0.91
C HIS A 47 -13.07 15.33 -1.53
N GLY A 48 -12.66 15.15 -2.77
CA GLY A 48 -12.09 16.22 -3.61
C GLY A 48 -10.57 16.35 -3.57
N VAL A 49 -9.84 15.46 -2.88
CA VAL A 49 -8.37 15.49 -2.99
C VAL A 49 -7.95 14.98 -4.38
N PRO A 50 -7.16 15.75 -5.14
CA PRO A 50 -6.70 15.35 -6.46
C PRO A 50 -5.90 14.03 -6.40
N VAL A 51 -6.14 13.14 -7.37
CA VAL A 51 -5.48 11.82 -7.43
C VAL A 51 -3.96 11.97 -7.52
N GLY A 52 -3.46 12.96 -8.26
CA GLY A 52 -2.04 13.26 -8.35
C GLY A 52 -1.43 13.62 -7.00
N LEU A 53 -2.07 14.51 -6.24
CA LEU A 53 -1.63 14.88 -4.89
C LEU A 53 -1.67 13.67 -3.96
N SER A 54 -2.74 12.88 -4.02
CA SER A 54 -2.88 11.66 -3.22
C SER A 54 -1.72 10.69 -3.46
N SER A 55 -1.34 10.47 -4.72
CA SER A 55 -0.23 9.57 -5.05
C SER A 55 1.12 10.06 -4.53
N VAL A 56 1.35 11.38 -4.52
CA VAL A 56 2.56 11.99 -3.95
C VAL A 56 2.59 11.87 -2.43
N VAL A 57 1.47 12.21 -1.76
CA VAL A 57 1.36 12.12 -0.29
C VAL A 57 1.58 10.69 0.20
N VAL A 58 1.02 9.69 -0.49
CA VAL A 58 1.24 8.28 -0.13
C VAL A 58 2.73 7.90 -0.16
N GLN A 59 3.54 8.50 -1.03
CA GLN A 59 4.98 8.21 -1.07
C GLN A 59 5.73 8.66 0.20
N SER A 60 5.17 9.58 0.98
CA SER A 60 5.73 9.95 2.28
C SER A 60 5.76 8.78 3.29
N GLN A 61 5.06 7.67 3.00
CA GLN A 61 5.14 6.43 3.78
C GLN A 61 6.58 5.92 3.99
N ALA A 62 7.46 6.18 3.03
CA ALA A 62 8.87 5.85 3.15
C ALA A 62 9.54 6.63 4.28
N LEU A 63 9.26 7.93 4.36
CA LEU A 63 9.80 8.82 5.39
C LEU A 63 9.30 8.42 6.78
N PHE A 64 7.98 8.20 6.91
CA PHE A 64 7.39 7.74 8.17
C PHE A 64 7.91 6.38 8.60
N THR A 65 8.10 5.44 7.67
CA THR A 65 8.64 4.10 8.01
C THR A 65 10.05 4.20 8.56
N ILE A 66 10.92 5.01 7.95
CA ILE A 66 12.29 5.22 8.43
C ILE A 66 12.29 5.91 9.80
N ALA A 67 11.49 6.97 9.96
CA ALA A 67 11.39 7.70 11.22
C ALA A 67 10.88 6.80 12.35
N PHE A 68 9.83 6.02 12.11
CA PHE A 68 9.27 5.11 13.11
C PHE A 68 10.21 3.94 13.41
N ALA A 69 10.94 3.41 12.41
CA ALA A 69 11.96 2.38 12.64
C ALA A 69 13.13 2.91 13.49
N ALA A 70 13.54 4.15 13.26
CA ALA A 70 14.55 4.79 14.08
C ALA A 70 14.11 4.92 15.55
N ILE A 71 12.87 5.33 15.78
CA ILE A 71 12.31 5.49 17.13
C ILE A 71 12.06 4.13 17.80
N ALA A 72 11.46 3.16 17.09
CA ALA A 72 11.01 1.90 17.69
C ALA A 72 12.16 0.88 17.85
N PHE A 73 13.11 0.87 16.92
CA PHE A 73 14.17 -0.14 16.86
C PHE A 73 15.60 0.43 17.02
N GLY A 74 15.73 1.76 17.11
CA GLY A 74 17.05 2.41 17.17
C GLY A 74 17.82 2.34 15.84
N GLU A 75 17.15 2.08 14.73
CA GLU A 75 17.74 1.95 13.39
C GLU A 75 18.05 3.32 12.78
N MET A 76 19.10 3.95 13.26
CA MET A 76 19.48 5.26 12.74
C MET A 76 20.01 5.15 11.30
N PRO A 77 19.48 5.98 10.37
CA PRO A 77 19.97 6.03 9.01
C PRO A 77 21.43 6.53 9.00
N THR A 78 22.24 5.96 8.14
CA THR A 78 23.61 6.47 7.90
C THR A 78 23.54 7.88 7.31
N ARG A 79 24.64 8.66 7.40
CA ARG A 79 24.69 10.02 6.85
C ARG A 79 24.24 10.12 5.39
N PRO A 80 24.71 9.26 4.44
CA PRO A 80 24.22 9.31 3.07
C PRO A 80 22.73 8.98 2.94
N GLN A 81 22.21 8.04 3.74
CA GLN A 81 20.78 7.72 3.77
C GLN A 81 19.95 8.88 4.30
N ALA A 82 20.40 9.54 5.37
CA ALA A 82 19.73 10.72 5.93
C ALA A 82 19.67 11.88 4.92
N ILE A 83 20.74 12.11 4.17
CA ILE A 83 20.78 13.11 3.10
C ILE A 83 19.78 12.74 1.99
N GLY A 84 19.76 11.47 1.54
CA GLY A 84 18.80 11.00 0.54
C GLY A 84 17.35 11.15 0.98
N VAL A 85 17.04 10.83 2.23
CA VAL A 85 15.72 11.01 2.84
C VAL A 85 15.34 12.48 2.91
N ALA A 86 16.27 13.38 3.28
CA ALA A 86 16.02 14.81 3.33
C ALA A 86 15.74 15.38 1.92
N ILE A 87 16.51 14.98 0.91
CA ILE A 87 16.26 15.39 -0.49
C ILE A 87 14.90 14.91 -0.96
N ALA A 88 14.53 13.65 -0.67
CA ALA A 88 13.23 13.10 -1.03
C ALA A 88 12.07 13.84 -0.32
N ALA A 89 12.23 14.17 0.96
CA ALA A 89 11.25 14.95 1.72
C ALA A 89 11.06 16.35 1.13
N LEU A 90 12.14 17.02 0.79
CA LEU A 90 12.08 18.33 0.11
C LEU A 90 11.39 18.23 -1.25
N GLY A 91 11.70 17.20 -2.06
CA GLY A 91 11.04 16.96 -3.34
C GLY A 91 9.52 16.75 -3.18
N LEU A 92 9.10 15.96 -2.21
CA LEU A 92 7.67 15.74 -1.90
C LEU A 92 6.99 17.05 -1.46
N LEU A 93 7.63 17.84 -0.60
CA LEU A 93 7.11 19.14 -0.16
C LEU A 93 6.98 20.13 -1.33
N MET A 94 7.95 20.17 -2.23
CA MET A 94 7.89 21.03 -3.42
C MET A 94 6.70 20.62 -4.31
N ILE A 95 6.52 19.34 -4.57
CA ILE A 95 5.38 18.84 -5.37
C ILE A 95 4.05 19.18 -4.68
N CYS A 96 3.94 18.96 -3.37
CA CYS A 96 2.74 19.36 -2.61
C CYS A 96 2.46 20.86 -2.71
N GLY A 97 3.50 21.69 -2.74
CA GLY A 97 3.38 23.16 -2.88
C GLY A 97 2.94 23.64 -4.26
N THR A 98 3.06 22.81 -5.31
CA THR A 98 2.65 23.17 -6.68
C THR A 98 1.20 22.77 -6.98
N VAL A 99 0.59 21.94 -6.16
CA VAL A 99 -0.81 21.50 -6.32
C VAL A 99 -1.72 22.56 -5.69
N GLY A 100 -2.74 23.02 -6.43
CA GLY A 100 -3.73 23.97 -5.93
C GLY A 100 -4.45 23.47 -4.67
N TYR A 101 -4.81 24.39 -3.78
CA TYR A 101 -5.39 24.08 -2.46
C TYR A 101 -6.93 24.06 -2.45
N ASP A 102 -7.58 23.83 -3.61
CA ASP A 102 -9.04 23.77 -3.75
C ASP A 102 -9.66 22.47 -3.22
N PHE A 103 -9.14 21.94 -2.13
CA PHE A 103 -9.63 20.70 -1.50
C PHE A 103 -9.84 20.87 0.01
N SER A 104 -10.70 20.03 0.57
CA SER A 104 -10.99 20.05 2.00
C SER A 104 -9.76 19.70 2.85
N VAL A 105 -9.40 20.58 3.80
CA VAL A 105 -8.32 20.33 4.78
C VAL A 105 -8.59 19.04 5.57
N ASN A 106 -9.86 18.75 5.89
CA ASN A 106 -10.23 17.51 6.57
C ASN A 106 -9.96 16.26 5.72
N ALA A 107 -10.27 16.33 4.41
CA ALA A 107 -9.98 15.24 3.50
C ALA A 107 -8.47 15.00 3.35
N PHE A 108 -7.67 16.08 3.32
CA PHE A 108 -6.22 15.97 3.31
C PHE A 108 -5.68 15.39 4.63
N ALA A 109 -6.20 15.79 5.79
CA ALA A 109 -5.82 15.22 7.06
C ALA A 109 -6.11 13.70 7.13
N ILE A 110 -7.23 13.26 6.55
CA ILE A 110 -7.54 11.83 6.42
C ILE A 110 -6.56 11.13 5.48
N LEU A 111 -6.17 11.79 4.37
CA LEU A 111 -5.15 11.25 3.46
C LEU A 111 -3.83 10.96 4.19
N MET A 112 -3.44 11.80 5.15
CA MET A 112 -2.21 11.60 5.94
C MET A 112 -2.24 10.32 6.80
N ILE A 113 -3.42 9.73 7.04
CA ILE A 113 -3.52 8.42 7.68
C ILE A 113 -2.87 7.33 6.81
N CYS A 114 -2.90 7.43 5.48
CA CYS A 114 -2.33 6.43 4.58
C CYS A 114 -0.85 6.14 4.86
N PRO A 115 0.05 7.14 4.74
CA PRO A 115 1.47 6.90 4.94
C PRO A 115 1.82 6.52 6.39
N VAL A 116 1.13 7.08 7.37
CA VAL A 116 1.32 6.74 8.78
C VAL A 116 0.88 5.29 9.06
N SER A 117 -0.30 4.91 8.59
CA SER A 117 -0.83 3.54 8.75
C SER A 117 0.09 2.50 8.11
N PHE A 118 0.55 2.75 6.88
CA PHE A 118 1.49 1.86 6.20
C PHE A 118 2.82 1.74 6.94
N ALA A 119 3.35 2.84 7.46
CA ALA A 119 4.57 2.84 8.25
C ALA A 119 4.43 2.00 9.53
N ILE A 120 3.32 2.15 10.25
CA ILE A 120 3.00 1.32 11.43
C ILE A 120 2.91 -0.16 11.02
N GLY A 121 2.23 -0.46 9.92
CA GLY A 121 2.13 -1.81 9.39
C GLY A 121 3.48 -2.46 9.08
N ASN A 122 4.42 -1.71 8.51
CA ASN A 122 5.79 -2.18 8.27
C ASN A 122 6.53 -2.50 9.58
N LEU A 123 6.34 -1.71 10.64
CA LEU A 123 6.93 -2.00 11.94
C LEU A 123 6.33 -3.26 12.58
N LEU A 124 5.01 -3.39 12.52
CA LEU A 124 4.31 -4.58 13.02
C LEU A 124 4.70 -5.84 12.24
N LEU A 125 4.89 -5.73 10.92
CA LEU A 125 5.34 -6.83 10.06
C LEU A 125 6.67 -7.43 10.55
N ARG A 126 7.56 -6.60 11.08
CA ARG A 126 8.85 -7.08 11.65
C ARG A 126 8.68 -7.94 12.90
N GLN A 127 7.57 -7.80 13.63
CA GLN A 127 7.29 -8.68 14.77
C GLN A 127 6.92 -10.10 14.31
N ALA A 128 6.41 -10.25 13.09
CA ALA A 128 6.06 -11.52 12.47
C ALA A 128 7.19 -12.10 11.59
N ARG A 129 8.43 -11.60 11.70
CA ARG A 129 9.57 -11.98 10.83
C ARG A 129 9.97 -13.45 10.87
N ALA A 130 9.60 -14.18 11.92
CA ALA A 130 9.86 -15.62 12.03
C ALA A 130 8.93 -16.46 11.13
N ALA A 131 7.80 -15.90 10.68
CA ALA A 131 6.85 -16.60 9.84
C ALA A 131 7.33 -16.66 8.38
N PRO A 132 6.96 -17.71 7.63
CA PRO A 132 7.16 -17.75 6.18
C PRO A 132 6.43 -16.56 5.52
N MET A 133 7.16 -15.66 4.87
CA MET A 133 6.61 -14.39 4.38
C MET A 133 5.50 -14.57 3.35
N PHE A 134 5.58 -15.59 2.49
CA PHE A 134 4.53 -15.86 1.50
C PHE A 134 3.21 -16.25 2.18
N ASP A 135 3.26 -17.18 3.14
CA ASP A 135 2.09 -17.62 3.90
C ASP A 135 1.51 -16.46 4.70
N LEU A 136 2.39 -15.68 5.35
CA LEU A 136 1.98 -14.50 6.11
C LEU A 136 1.20 -13.52 5.25
N PHE A 137 1.73 -13.14 4.08
CA PHE A 137 1.06 -12.18 3.20
C PHE A 137 -0.25 -12.73 2.61
N ALA A 138 -0.34 -14.01 2.28
CA ALA A 138 -1.59 -14.62 1.86
C ALA A 138 -2.69 -14.47 2.94
N TRP A 139 -2.34 -14.74 4.21
CA TRP A 139 -3.27 -14.58 5.33
C TRP A 139 -3.58 -13.12 5.65
N LEU A 140 -2.62 -12.20 5.51
CA LEU A 140 -2.88 -10.76 5.63
C LEU A 140 -3.84 -10.27 4.55
N CYS A 141 -3.71 -10.76 3.31
CA CYS A 141 -4.65 -10.45 2.22
C CYS A 141 -6.05 -10.98 2.52
N LEU A 142 -6.19 -12.16 3.12
CA LEU A 142 -7.48 -12.68 3.56
C LEU A 142 -8.12 -11.78 4.62
N CYS A 143 -7.33 -11.38 5.64
CA CYS A 143 -7.80 -10.47 6.69
C CYS A 143 -8.23 -9.10 6.13
N ALA A 144 -7.65 -8.64 5.00
CA ALA A 144 -8.07 -7.42 4.34
C ALA A 144 -9.27 -7.63 3.41
N ALA A 145 -9.32 -8.75 2.68
CA ALA A 145 -10.38 -9.04 1.70
C ALA A 145 -11.76 -9.11 2.34
N VAL A 146 -11.87 -9.72 3.53
CA VAL A 146 -13.15 -9.88 4.23
C VAL A 146 -13.81 -8.53 4.56
N PRO A 147 -13.18 -7.61 5.32
CA PRO A 147 -13.79 -6.32 5.63
C PRO A 147 -14.00 -5.45 4.39
N LEU A 148 -13.11 -5.53 3.37
CA LEU A 148 -13.30 -4.82 2.11
C LEU A 148 -14.50 -5.36 1.31
N ALA A 149 -14.74 -6.67 1.34
CA ALA A 149 -15.92 -7.26 0.71
C ALA A 149 -17.21 -6.80 1.39
N VAL A 150 -17.24 -6.84 2.73
CA VAL A 150 -18.37 -6.34 3.52
C VAL A 150 -18.61 -4.86 3.23
N LEU A 151 -17.58 -4.04 3.24
CA LEU A 151 -17.70 -2.61 2.95
C LEU A 151 -18.20 -2.36 1.52
N THR A 152 -17.71 -3.12 0.54
CA THR A 152 -18.15 -3.02 -0.86
C THR A 152 -19.64 -3.37 -1.00
N LEU A 153 -20.10 -4.41 -0.31
CA LEU A 153 -21.50 -4.81 -0.31
C LEU A 153 -22.42 -3.78 0.36
N ILE A 154 -21.95 -3.18 1.45
CA ILE A 154 -22.71 -2.12 2.15
C ILE A 154 -22.77 -0.86 1.31
N SER A 155 -21.66 -0.44 0.69
CA SER A 155 -21.58 0.83 -0.03
C SER A 155 -22.27 0.80 -1.39
N ASN A 156 -22.13 -0.29 -2.15
CA ASN A 156 -22.65 -0.40 -3.52
C ASN A 156 -23.93 -1.23 -3.62
N GLY A 157 -24.23 -1.99 -2.58
CA GLY A 157 -25.31 -2.96 -2.59
C GLY A 157 -24.95 -4.27 -3.31
N PRO A 158 -25.66 -5.37 -2.98
CA PRO A 158 -25.35 -6.70 -3.53
C PRO A 158 -25.62 -6.79 -5.04
N GLN A 159 -26.67 -6.13 -5.53
CA GLN A 159 -27.05 -6.17 -6.95
C GLN A 159 -26.00 -5.48 -7.83
N ALA A 160 -25.58 -4.26 -7.50
CA ALA A 160 -24.55 -3.55 -8.26
C ALA A 160 -23.19 -4.27 -8.21
N THR A 161 -22.86 -4.88 -7.05
CA THR A 161 -21.65 -5.68 -6.93
C THR A 161 -21.70 -6.93 -7.83
N TRP A 162 -22.85 -7.63 -7.87
CA TRP A 162 -23.04 -8.78 -8.74
C TRP A 162 -22.99 -8.40 -10.22
N GLN A 163 -23.64 -7.30 -10.63
CA GLN A 163 -23.59 -6.81 -12.00
C GLN A 163 -22.15 -6.46 -12.41
N ALA A 164 -21.40 -5.77 -11.56
CA ALA A 164 -20.00 -5.44 -11.84
C ALA A 164 -19.12 -6.69 -12.02
N LEU A 165 -19.42 -7.78 -11.32
CA LEU A 165 -18.72 -9.05 -11.46
C LEU A 165 -19.14 -9.81 -12.72
N SER A 166 -20.45 -9.91 -12.98
CA SER A 166 -21.01 -10.68 -14.11
C SER A 166 -20.74 -10.02 -15.48
N HIS A 167 -20.61 -8.70 -15.52
CA HIS A 167 -20.29 -7.95 -16.74
C HIS A 167 -18.79 -7.58 -16.86
N MET A 168 -17.92 -8.22 -16.06
CA MET A 168 -16.48 -7.97 -16.14
C MET A 168 -15.95 -8.49 -17.47
N SER A 169 -15.27 -7.61 -18.24
CA SER A 169 -14.62 -8.00 -19.48
C SER A 169 -13.45 -8.97 -19.20
N LEU A 170 -13.10 -9.78 -20.20
CA LEU A 170 -11.92 -10.67 -20.10
C LEU A 170 -10.66 -9.88 -19.76
N THR A 171 -10.47 -8.73 -20.37
CA THR A 171 -9.35 -7.82 -20.06
C THR A 171 -9.36 -7.39 -18.60
N GLY A 172 -10.52 -6.98 -18.07
CA GLY A 172 -10.68 -6.60 -16.66
C GLY A 172 -10.35 -7.76 -15.72
N PHE A 173 -10.79 -8.97 -16.05
CA PHE A 173 -10.48 -10.17 -15.29
C PHE A 173 -8.99 -10.49 -15.27
N VAL A 174 -8.33 -10.46 -16.43
CA VAL A 174 -6.87 -10.68 -16.54
C VAL A 174 -6.10 -9.60 -15.76
N CYS A 175 -6.51 -8.32 -15.87
CA CYS A 175 -5.88 -7.25 -15.09
C CYS A 175 -5.99 -7.49 -13.58
N VAL A 176 -7.14 -7.92 -13.09
CA VAL A 176 -7.33 -8.22 -11.66
C VAL A 176 -6.51 -9.43 -11.22
N LEU A 177 -6.42 -10.48 -12.06
CA LEU A 177 -5.55 -11.63 -11.81
C LEU A 177 -4.06 -11.23 -11.74
N CYS A 178 -3.60 -10.41 -12.67
CA CYS A 178 -2.22 -9.91 -12.66
C CYS A 178 -1.94 -9.03 -11.43
N LEU A 179 -2.87 -8.13 -11.09
CA LEU A 179 -2.73 -7.25 -9.92
C LEU A 179 -2.79 -8.01 -8.60
N GLY A 180 -3.72 -8.94 -8.44
CA GLY A 180 -3.89 -9.72 -7.22
C GLY A 180 -2.86 -10.85 -7.11
N GLY A 181 -2.77 -11.69 -8.14
CA GLY A 181 -1.93 -12.89 -8.14
C GLY A 181 -0.44 -12.54 -8.20
N ILE A 182 -0.02 -11.78 -9.21
CA ILE A 182 1.41 -11.50 -9.45
C ILE A 182 1.85 -10.28 -8.65
N SER A 183 1.27 -9.12 -8.95
CA SER A 183 1.76 -7.85 -8.41
C SER A 183 1.62 -7.78 -6.89
N THR A 184 0.46 -8.14 -6.34
CA THR A 184 0.26 -8.09 -4.88
C THR A 184 1.03 -9.19 -4.17
N SER A 185 0.88 -10.46 -4.57
CA SER A 185 1.48 -11.58 -3.85
C SER A 185 3.00 -11.55 -3.91
N ILE A 186 3.58 -11.35 -5.10
CA ILE A 186 5.05 -11.35 -5.27
C ILE A 186 5.66 -10.10 -4.69
N ALA A 187 5.09 -8.90 -4.96
CA ALA A 187 5.68 -7.66 -4.49
C ALA A 187 5.67 -7.57 -2.96
N TYR A 188 4.57 -7.92 -2.30
CA TYR A 188 4.53 -7.89 -0.83
C TYR A 188 5.35 -9.01 -0.19
N TRP A 189 5.45 -10.18 -0.82
CA TRP A 189 6.36 -11.22 -0.36
C TRP A 189 7.82 -10.75 -0.40
N LEU A 190 8.25 -10.16 -1.51
CA LEU A 190 9.59 -9.59 -1.65
C LEU A 190 9.82 -8.45 -0.65
N TRP A 191 8.84 -7.55 -0.52
CA TRP A 191 8.89 -6.43 0.42
C TRP A 191 9.04 -6.90 1.87
N GLY A 192 8.21 -7.84 2.29
CA GLY A 192 8.27 -8.40 3.63
C GLY A 192 9.60 -9.13 3.89
N ARG A 193 10.12 -9.85 2.90
CA ARG A 193 11.40 -10.52 2.98
C ARG A 193 12.55 -9.51 3.14
N LEU A 194 12.55 -8.45 2.35
CA LEU A 194 13.56 -7.40 2.44
C LEU A 194 13.53 -6.69 3.81
N LEU A 195 12.34 -6.34 4.31
CA LEU A 195 12.20 -5.71 5.63
C LEU A 195 12.51 -6.66 6.79
N ARG A 196 12.40 -7.99 6.58
CA ARG A 196 12.84 -8.98 7.56
C ARG A 196 14.36 -9.05 7.66
N ASP A 197 15.02 -9.05 6.50
CA ASP A 197 16.45 -9.38 6.39
C ASP A 197 17.35 -8.12 6.47
N HIS A 198 16.78 -6.92 6.26
CA HIS A 198 17.51 -5.65 6.22
C HIS A 198 16.84 -4.54 7.04
N PRO A 199 17.60 -3.57 7.56
CA PRO A 199 17.07 -2.38 8.20
C PRO A 199 16.16 -1.56 7.27
N ALA A 200 15.08 -0.98 7.80
CA ALA A 200 14.15 -0.19 7.02
C ALA A 200 14.82 0.98 6.28
N ALA A 201 15.83 1.62 6.90
CA ALA A 201 16.59 2.70 6.29
C ALA A 201 17.35 2.30 5.01
N GLN A 202 17.61 1.01 4.79
CA GLN A 202 18.26 0.50 3.57
C GLN A 202 17.23 0.16 2.48
N VAL A 203 16.09 -0.41 2.87
CA VAL A 203 15.08 -0.93 1.92
C VAL A 203 14.09 0.14 1.47
N VAL A 204 13.56 0.88 2.42
CA VAL A 204 12.42 1.77 2.19
C VAL A 204 12.70 2.92 1.20
N PRO A 205 13.91 3.51 1.12
CA PRO A 205 14.21 4.54 0.13
C PRO A 205 14.00 4.10 -1.32
N PHE A 206 14.16 2.80 -1.63
CA PHE A 206 13.89 2.29 -2.97
C PHE A 206 12.41 2.37 -3.37
N ALA A 207 11.48 2.43 -2.41
CA ALA A 207 10.07 2.66 -2.71
C ALA A 207 9.81 4.04 -3.32
N LEU A 208 10.68 5.02 -3.08
CA LEU A 208 10.59 6.36 -3.69
C LEU A 208 10.88 6.34 -5.19
N LEU A 209 11.47 5.27 -5.73
CA LEU A 209 11.67 5.09 -7.17
C LEU A 209 10.39 4.66 -7.90
N VAL A 210 9.37 4.18 -7.17
CA VAL A 210 8.12 3.66 -7.76
C VAL A 210 7.45 4.66 -8.70
N PRO A 211 7.28 5.98 -8.38
CA PRO A 211 6.69 6.93 -9.30
C PRO A 211 7.51 7.10 -10.59
N PHE A 212 8.84 7.12 -10.47
CA PHE A 212 9.74 7.28 -11.62
C PHE A 212 9.66 6.07 -12.56
N VAL A 213 9.70 4.87 -11.99
CA VAL A 213 9.56 3.63 -12.78
C VAL A 213 8.15 3.55 -13.40
N GLY A 214 7.11 3.92 -12.64
CA GLY A 214 5.74 3.97 -13.13
C GLY A 214 5.57 4.96 -14.28
N SER A 215 6.09 6.18 -14.14
CA SER A 215 6.04 7.21 -15.18
C SER A 215 6.82 6.79 -16.44
N ALA A 216 8.02 6.23 -16.27
CA ALA A 216 8.79 5.71 -17.38
C ALA A 216 8.06 4.57 -18.13
N ALA A 217 7.48 3.63 -17.39
CA ALA A 217 6.69 2.54 -17.96
C ALA A 217 5.45 3.06 -18.71
N SER A 218 4.72 4.03 -18.12
CA SER A 218 3.54 4.67 -18.75
C SER A 218 3.92 5.41 -20.03
N SER A 219 5.04 6.14 -20.01
CA SER A 219 5.55 6.82 -21.22
C SER A 219 5.90 5.84 -22.34
N ILE A 220 6.54 4.70 -22.01
CA ILE A 220 6.93 3.70 -23.00
C ILE A 220 5.72 2.93 -23.53
N VAL A 221 4.79 2.52 -22.67
CA VAL A 221 3.67 1.64 -23.03
C VAL A 221 2.50 2.41 -23.65
N PHE A 222 2.18 3.58 -23.10
CA PHE A 222 1.02 4.38 -23.50
C PHE A 222 1.37 5.65 -24.28
N GLY A 223 2.67 5.97 -24.44
CA GLY A 223 3.14 7.17 -25.12
C GLY A 223 2.82 8.47 -24.36
N GLU A 224 2.53 8.38 -23.06
CA GLU A 224 2.23 9.55 -22.23
C GLU A 224 3.46 10.44 -22.10
N ARG A 225 3.28 11.74 -22.30
CA ARG A 225 4.32 12.76 -22.10
C ARG A 225 4.02 13.49 -20.80
N PHE A 226 4.94 13.35 -19.85
CA PHE A 226 4.91 14.11 -18.61
C PHE A 226 5.66 15.43 -18.86
N GLY A 227 4.90 16.51 -19.01
CA GLY A 227 5.40 17.88 -19.17
C GLY A 227 5.23 18.67 -17.91
#